data_e88f09cde53806d469e5c7fb7365ffba
#
_entry.id   e88f09cde53806d469e5c7fb7365ffba
#
_cell.length_a   1.000
_cell.length_b   1.000
_cell.length_c   1.000
_cell.angle_alpha   90.00
_cell.angle_beta   90.00
_cell.angle_gamma   90.00
#
_symmetry.space_group_name_H-M   'P 1'
#
loop_
_entity.id
_entity.type
_entity.pdbx_description
1 polymer ?
#
loop_
_entity_poly.entity_id
_entity_poly.type
_entity_poly.pdbx_seq_one_letter_code
_entity_poly.pdbx_strand_id
1 'polypeptide(L)'
;MARYTGPQTKIARKFGEAIFGDDRSFEKRNYPPGQHGLAKKRGKKSEYAIQLMEKQKAKYTYGILEKQFRNLFKKASASKGVTGEVLVQLCESRLDNVVYRMGIAPSRRAARQIVSHRHITVNGELVNIPSYQLKAGDKVAVREKSKSLDAIERSLSNSSAVYEWITWNNETKEGTFVSVPARLQVPENIKEQLIVELYNK
;
A
#
# COMPACT_ATOMS: atom_id res chain seq x y z
N MET A 1 -12.14 1.75 -11.72
CA MET A 1 -11.55 0.54 -11.08
C MET A 1 -12.12 0.36 -9.69
N ALA A 2 -12.57 -0.85 -9.34
CA ALA A 2 -13.18 -1.13 -8.03
C ALA A 2 -12.17 -0.95 -6.87
N ARG A 3 -12.61 -0.34 -5.78
CA ARG A 3 -11.82 -0.08 -4.56
C ARG A 3 -12.72 -0.09 -3.33
N TYR A 4 -12.12 -0.17 -2.15
CA TYR A 4 -12.85 0.08 -0.91
C TYR A 4 -13.11 1.59 -0.76
N THR A 5 -14.38 1.98 -0.64
CA THR A 5 -14.81 3.39 -0.50
C THR A 5 -15.40 3.71 0.87
N GLY A 6 -15.49 2.71 1.75
CA GLY A 6 -16.02 2.87 3.10
C GLY A 6 -15.10 3.64 4.07
N PRO A 7 -15.54 3.84 5.31
CA PRO A 7 -14.83 4.62 6.32
C PRO A 7 -13.51 3.96 6.75
N GLN A 8 -12.40 4.70 6.64
CA GLN A 8 -11.04 4.23 6.94
C GLN A 8 -10.82 4.05 8.45
N THR A 9 -11.21 5.02 9.25
CA THR A 9 -11.08 4.96 10.72
C THR A 9 -11.77 3.72 11.32
N LYS A 10 -12.92 3.31 10.76
CA LYS A 10 -13.61 2.08 11.21
C LYS A 10 -12.74 0.84 10.99
N ILE A 11 -12.01 0.81 9.88
CA ILE A 11 -11.10 -0.30 9.55
C ILE A 11 -9.84 -0.24 10.43
N ALA A 12 -9.22 0.92 10.58
CA ALA A 12 -8.08 1.13 11.47
C ALA A 12 -8.40 0.67 12.90
N ARG A 13 -9.54 1.10 13.45
CA ARG A 13 -10.04 0.68 14.76
C ARG A 13 -10.27 -0.83 14.89
N LYS A 14 -10.66 -1.51 13.80
CA LYS A 14 -10.83 -2.97 13.80
C LYS A 14 -9.50 -3.70 14.00
N PHE A 15 -8.42 -3.16 13.44
CA PHE A 15 -7.08 -3.73 13.55
C PHE A 15 -6.32 -3.20 14.77
N GLY A 16 -6.73 -2.07 15.34
CA GLY A 16 -6.02 -1.39 16.43
C GLY A 16 -4.74 -0.68 15.98
N GLU A 17 -4.60 -0.42 14.68
CA GLU A 17 -3.44 0.23 14.07
C GLU A 17 -3.88 1.27 13.03
N ALA A 18 -3.16 2.39 12.93
CA ALA A 18 -3.42 3.47 11.97
C ALA A 18 -2.85 3.10 10.57
N ILE A 19 -3.40 2.06 9.93
CA ILE A 19 -2.91 1.49 8.67
C ILE A 19 -3.04 2.41 7.44
N PHE A 20 -3.75 3.52 7.56
CA PHE A 20 -3.96 4.48 6.46
C PHE A 20 -3.17 5.78 6.61
N GLY A 21 -2.28 5.87 7.61
CA GLY A 21 -1.58 7.08 8.04
C GLY A 21 -2.24 7.73 9.25
N ASP A 22 -1.78 8.92 9.61
CA ASP A 22 -2.25 9.65 10.78
C ASP A 22 -3.76 9.93 10.72
N ASP A 23 -4.46 9.58 11.78
CA ASP A 23 -5.92 9.73 11.90
C ASP A 23 -6.27 10.18 13.33
N ARG A 24 -6.55 11.47 13.50
CA ARG A 24 -6.97 12.06 14.79
C ARG A 24 -8.21 11.38 15.38
N SER A 25 -9.10 10.87 14.52
CA SER A 25 -10.31 10.16 14.97
C SER A 25 -9.98 8.79 15.52
N PHE A 26 -8.95 8.12 14.98
CA PHE A 26 -8.41 6.87 15.50
C PHE A 26 -7.71 7.08 16.84
N GLU A 27 -6.90 8.11 16.99
CA GLU A 27 -6.21 8.44 18.25
C GLU A 27 -7.20 8.66 19.40
N LYS A 28 -8.28 9.42 19.14
CA LYS A 28 -9.33 9.65 20.13
C LYS A 28 -10.14 8.40 20.49
N ARG A 29 -10.27 7.43 19.57
CA ARG A 29 -11.11 6.24 19.72
C ARG A 29 -10.41 5.00 19.15
N ASN A 30 -9.35 4.54 19.78
CA ASN A 30 -8.53 3.40 19.33
C ASN A 30 -9.12 2.01 19.63
N TYR A 31 -10.31 1.95 20.22
CA TYR A 31 -11.01 0.70 20.51
C TYR A 31 -11.83 0.20 19.30
N PRO A 32 -12.15 -1.12 19.23
CA PRO A 32 -12.91 -1.70 18.13
C PRO A 32 -14.23 -0.97 17.86
N PRO A 33 -14.67 -0.84 16.60
CA PRO A 33 -15.92 -0.16 16.26
C PRO A 33 -17.15 -0.98 16.66
N GLY A 34 -18.27 -0.29 16.85
CA GLY A 34 -19.56 -0.88 17.14
C GLY A 34 -20.00 -0.69 18.59
N GLN A 35 -21.25 -1.09 18.88
CA GLN A 35 -21.90 -0.90 20.18
C GLN A 35 -21.13 -1.59 21.33
N HIS A 36 -20.51 -2.74 21.07
CA HIS A 36 -19.73 -3.51 22.03
C HIS A 36 -18.21 -3.27 21.96
N GLY A 37 -17.78 -2.18 21.33
CA GLY A 37 -16.35 -1.90 21.13
C GLY A 37 -15.55 -1.78 22.42
N LEU A 38 -16.15 -1.22 23.48
CA LEU A 38 -15.55 -1.07 24.81
C LEU A 38 -15.67 -2.32 25.68
N ALA A 39 -16.55 -3.26 25.33
CA ALA A 39 -16.75 -4.47 26.12
C ALA A 39 -15.52 -5.37 26.03
N LYS A 40 -15.04 -5.86 27.18
CA LYS A 40 -13.95 -6.86 27.22
C LYS A 40 -14.42 -8.14 26.56
N LYS A 41 -13.77 -8.52 25.46
CA LYS A 41 -14.02 -9.81 24.81
C LYS A 41 -13.44 -10.94 25.66
N ARG A 42 -14.29 -11.83 26.15
CA ARG A 42 -13.90 -12.95 27.02
C ARG A 42 -13.21 -14.12 26.30
N GLY A 43 -13.27 -14.22 24.99
CA GLY A 43 -12.73 -15.33 24.20
C GLY A 43 -11.36 -15.04 23.60
N LYS A 44 -10.47 -16.04 23.56
CA LYS A 44 -9.27 -16.00 22.73
C LYS A 44 -9.68 -16.06 21.26
N LYS A 45 -8.98 -15.28 20.39
CA LYS A 45 -9.20 -15.37 18.95
C LYS A 45 -8.72 -16.74 18.46
N SER A 46 -9.50 -17.40 17.62
CA SER A 46 -9.05 -18.62 16.94
C SER A 46 -7.87 -18.31 16.03
N GLU A 47 -7.04 -19.30 15.77
CA GLU A 47 -5.91 -19.18 14.84
C GLU A 47 -6.36 -18.67 13.45
N TYR A 48 -7.43 -19.25 12.91
CA TYR A 48 -8.03 -18.77 11.67
C TYR A 48 -8.40 -17.29 11.72
N ALA A 49 -8.97 -16.81 12.83
CA ALA A 49 -9.34 -15.41 12.97
C ALA A 49 -8.10 -14.48 12.98
N ILE A 50 -6.99 -14.94 13.55
CA ILE A 50 -5.72 -14.20 13.57
C ILE A 50 -5.14 -14.12 12.15
N GLN A 51 -5.05 -15.24 11.47
CA GLN A 51 -4.58 -15.33 10.07
C GLN A 51 -5.45 -14.48 9.13
N LEU A 52 -6.77 -14.56 9.27
CA LEU A 52 -7.71 -13.76 8.49
C LEU A 52 -7.55 -12.26 8.75
N MET A 53 -7.35 -11.87 10.00
CA MET A 53 -7.11 -10.46 10.35
C MET A 53 -5.85 -9.93 9.69
N GLU A 54 -4.76 -10.69 9.70
CA GLU A 54 -3.50 -10.27 9.10
C GLU A 54 -3.61 -10.13 7.58
N LYS A 55 -4.25 -11.08 6.91
CA LYS A 55 -4.56 -10.96 5.48
C LYS A 55 -5.39 -9.71 5.17
N GLN A 56 -6.45 -9.48 5.94
CA GLN A 56 -7.30 -8.30 5.74
C GLN A 56 -6.54 -7.00 6.01
N LYS A 57 -5.68 -6.96 7.03
CA LYS A 57 -4.81 -5.83 7.33
C LYS A 57 -3.94 -5.50 6.12
N ALA A 58 -3.16 -6.45 5.60
CA ALA A 58 -2.32 -6.27 4.42
C ALA A 58 -3.13 -5.76 3.23
N LYS A 59 -4.27 -6.38 2.94
CA LYS A 59 -5.14 -5.99 1.84
C LYS A 59 -5.65 -4.55 1.95
N TYR A 60 -6.04 -4.10 3.14
CA TYR A 60 -6.50 -2.72 3.34
C TYR A 60 -5.36 -1.71 3.32
N THR A 61 -4.20 -2.04 3.86
CA THR A 61 -3.00 -1.19 3.81
C THR A 61 -2.64 -0.82 2.38
N TYR A 62 -2.58 -1.82 1.48
CA TYR A 62 -2.27 -1.59 0.06
C TYR A 62 -3.49 -1.22 -0.80
N GLY A 63 -4.69 -1.18 -0.24
CA GLY A 63 -5.92 -0.85 -0.98
C GLY A 63 -6.27 -1.85 -2.08
N ILE A 64 -5.88 -3.12 -1.93
CA ILE A 64 -6.06 -4.20 -2.91
C ILE A 64 -7.33 -4.99 -2.59
N LEU A 65 -8.13 -5.35 -3.62
CA LEU A 65 -9.30 -6.21 -3.46
C LEU A 65 -8.91 -7.68 -3.40
N GLU A 66 -9.77 -8.51 -2.80
CA GLU A 66 -9.51 -9.93 -2.53
C GLU A 66 -9.06 -10.72 -3.77
N LYS A 67 -9.77 -10.57 -4.89
CA LYS A 67 -9.43 -11.27 -6.14
C LYS A 67 -8.00 -10.92 -6.62
N GLN A 68 -7.64 -9.64 -6.57
CA GLN A 68 -6.31 -9.18 -6.97
C GLN A 68 -5.24 -9.65 -5.98
N PHE A 69 -5.52 -9.59 -4.68
CA PHE A 69 -4.59 -10.04 -3.65
C PHE A 69 -4.31 -11.55 -3.77
N ARG A 70 -5.36 -12.36 -4.00
CA ARG A 70 -5.23 -13.79 -4.27
C ARG A 70 -4.41 -14.07 -5.53
N ASN A 71 -4.55 -13.27 -6.58
CA ASN A 71 -3.74 -13.40 -7.79
C ASN A 71 -2.26 -13.05 -7.53
N LEU A 72 -1.98 -12.04 -6.69
CA LEU A 72 -0.61 -11.73 -6.27
C LEU A 72 -0.02 -12.88 -5.44
N PHE A 73 -0.81 -13.47 -4.53
CA PHE A 73 -0.38 -14.64 -3.77
C PHE A 73 -0.04 -15.83 -4.68
N LYS A 74 -0.88 -16.14 -5.66
CA LYS A 74 -0.57 -17.20 -6.65
C LYS A 74 0.73 -16.94 -7.41
N LYS A 75 0.99 -15.68 -7.79
CA LYS A 75 2.26 -15.29 -8.42
C LYS A 75 3.44 -15.47 -7.47
N ALA A 76 3.28 -15.07 -6.21
CA ALA A 76 4.30 -15.20 -5.19
C ALA A 76 4.64 -16.68 -4.91
N SER A 77 3.63 -17.56 -4.81
CA SER A 77 3.84 -18.98 -4.58
C SER A 77 4.49 -19.73 -5.77
N ALA A 78 4.33 -19.19 -6.99
CA ALA A 78 4.98 -19.73 -8.18
C ALA A 78 6.41 -19.19 -8.39
N SER A 79 6.81 -18.16 -7.65
CA SER A 79 8.13 -17.53 -7.76
C SER A 79 9.15 -18.22 -6.86
N LYS A 80 10.44 -18.10 -7.21
CA LYS A 80 11.54 -18.55 -6.35
C LYS A 80 11.67 -17.62 -5.13
N GLY A 81 11.84 -18.20 -3.94
CA GLY A 81 12.03 -17.45 -2.69
C GLY A 81 10.94 -17.72 -1.65
N VAL A 82 10.97 -16.98 -0.55
CA VAL A 82 9.98 -17.07 0.54
C VAL A 82 8.67 -16.42 0.08
N THR A 83 7.61 -17.21 -0.08
CA THR A 83 6.33 -16.76 -0.63
C THR A 83 5.77 -15.49 0.03
N GLY A 84 5.91 -15.39 1.37
CA GLY A 84 5.45 -14.22 2.12
C GLY A 84 6.19 -12.94 1.76
N GLU A 85 7.52 -13.02 1.68
CA GLU A 85 8.37 -11.88 1.28
C GLU A 85 8.07 -11.45 -0.15
N VAL A 86 8.02 -12.41 -1.08
CA VAL A 86 7.69 -12.13 -2.49
C VAL A 86 6.32 -11.49 -2.63
N LEU A 87 5.33 -11.91 -1.82
CA LEU A 87 4.01 -11.29 -1.81
C LEU A 87 4.08 -9.81 -1.44
N VAL A 88 4.84 -9.47 -0.38
CA VAL A 88 5.03 -8.07 0.04
C VAL A 88 5.78 -7.29 -1.04
N GLN A 89 6.82 -7.85 -1.62
CA GLN A 89 7.57 -7.27 -2.73
C GLN A 89 6.67 -6.95 -3.93
N LEU A 90 5.79 -7.87 -4.30
CA LEU A 90 4.82 -7.66 -5.37
C LEU A 90 3.80 -6.55 -5.03
N CYS A 91 3.45 -6.38 -3.76
CA CYS A 91 2.61 -5.26 -3.32
C CYS A 91 3.37 -3.93 -3.37
N GLU A 92 4.64 -3.91 -2.98
CA GLU A 92 5.49 -2.71 -3.01
C GLU A 92 5.84 -2.26 -4.44
N SER A 93 6.03 -3.21 -5.37
CA SER A 93 6.37 -2.91 -6.78
C SER A 93 5.20 -2.40 -7.61
N ARG A 94 4.01 -2.23 -7.04
CA ARG A 94 2.85 -1.68 -7.75
C ARG A 94 3.02 -0.18 -7.98
N LEU A 95 2.64 0.30 -9.15
CA LEU A 95 2.75 1.72 -9.51
C LEU A 95 2.00 2.64 -8.54
N ASP A 96 0.79 2.27 -8.10
CA ASP A 96 0.03 3.07 -7.12
C ASP A 96 0.77 3.20 -5.78
N ASN A 97 1.46 2.14 -5.34
CA ASN A 97 2.23 2.16 -4.11
C ASN A 97 3.55 2.92 -4.28
N VAL A 98 4.27 2.73 -5.40
CA VAL A 98 5.54 3.45 -5.66
C VAL A 98 5.30 4.96 -5.76
N VAL A 99 4.22 5.40 -6.42
CA VAL A 99 3.80 6.82 -6.48
C VAL A 99 3.54 7.38 -5.06
N TYR A 100 2.95 6.60 -4.18
CA TYR A 100 2.79 6.97 -2.78
C TYR A 100 4.14 7.05 -2.05
N ARG A 101 5.03 6.07 -2.23
CA ARG A 101 6.37 6.05 -1.62
C ARG A 101 7.27 7.19 -2.09
N MET A 102 7.14 7.63 -3.34
CA MET A 102 7.82 8.80 -3.88
C MET A 102 7.27 10.13 -3.33
N GLY A 103 6.21 10.11 -2.53
CA GLY A 103 5.62 11.32 -1.95
C GLY A 103 4.77 12.14 -2.92
N ILE A 104 4.56 11.68 -4.16
CA ILE A 104 3.72 12.37 -5.16
C ILE A 104 2.26 12.48 -4.68
N ALA A 105 1.84 11.60 -3.79
CA ALA A 105 0.50 11.61 -3.21
C ALA A 105 0.53 11.39 -1.69
N PRO A 106 -0.34 12.05 -0.91
CA PRO A 106 -0.35 11.95 0.55
C PRO A 106 -0.91 10.62 1.07
N SER A 107 -1.51 9.81 0.20
CA SER A 107 -2.06 8.50 0.57
C SER A 107 -2.10 7.57 -0.64
N ARG A 108 -2.11 6.23 -0.40
CA ARG A 108 -2.25 5.23 -1.47
C ARG A 108 -3.54 5.40 -2.27
N ARG A 109 -4.62 5.94 -1.65
CA ARG A 109 -5.87 6.25 -2.38
C ARG A 109 -5.69 7.41 -3.35
N ALA A 110 -5.01 8.47 -2.91
CA ALA A 110 -4.68 9.61 -3.77
C ALA A 110 -3.69 9.20 -4.89
N ALA A 111 -2.67 8.41 -4.57
CA ALA A 111 -1.74 7.86 -5.55
C ALA A 111 -2.46 7.08 -6.65
N ARG A 112 -3.38 6.20 -6.26
CA ARG A 112 -4.22 5.44 -7.19
C ARG A 112 -5.06 6.35 -8.09
N GLN A 113 -5.60 7.45 -7.57
CA GLN A 113 -6.35 8.43 -8.35
C GLN A 113 -5.45 9.15 -9.36
N ILE A 114 -4.27 9.62 -8.93
CA ILE A 114 -3.27 10.29 -9.78
C ILE A 114 -2.88 9.38 -10.95
N VAL A 115 -2.57 8.10 -10.70
CA VAL A 115 -2.27 7.14 -11.77
C VAL A 115 -3.46 6.94 -12.71
N SER A 116 -4.67 6.69 -12.16
CA SER A 116 -5.87 6.46 -12.97
C SER A 116 -6.26 7.66 -13.84
N HIS A 117 -5.96 8.88 -13.38
CA HIS A 117 -6.21 10.14 -14.08
C HIS A 117 -5.11 10.51 -15.08
N ARG A 118 -4.16 9.59 -15.35
CA ARG A 118 -3.11 9.76 -16.38
C ARG A 118 -2.12 10.88 -16.07
N HIS A 119 -1.77 11.08 -14.81
CA HIS A 119 -0.77 12.08 -14.40
C HIS A 119 0.65 11.50 -14.30
N ILE A 120 0.82 10.19 -14.47
CA ILE A 120 2.09 9.46 -14.29
C ILE A 120 2.53 8.85 -15.61
N THR A 121 3.84 8.91 -15.86
CA THR A 121 4.53 8.20 -16.93
C THR A 121 5.52 7.20 -16.35
N VAL A 122 5.72 6.09 -17.04
CA VAL A 122 6.75 5.09 -16.75
C VAL A 122 7.62 4.93 -17.98
N ASN A 123 8.94 5.12 -17.84
CA ASN A 123 9.90 5.09 -18.94
C ASN A 123 9.50 6.02 -20.11
N GLY A 124 8.88 7.18 -19.82
CA GLY A 124 8.39 8.13 -20.81
C GLY A 124 6.98 7.83 -21.35
N GLU A 125 6.44 6.63 -21.14
CA GLU A 125 5.11 6.25 -21.60
C GLU A 125 4.02 6.53 -20.55
N LEU A 126 2.84 6.95 -20.99
CA LEU A 126 1.72 7.25 -20.12
C LEU A 126 1.07 5.96 -19.60
N VAL A 127 1.08 5.74 -18.29
CA VAL A 127 0.49 4.58 -17.67
C VAL A 127 -0.67 4.98 -16.76
N ASN A 128 -1.87 4.43 -17.01
CA ASN A 128 -3.07 4.68 -16.22
C ASN A 128 -3.57 3.46 -15.43
N ILE A 129 -2.70 2.45 -15.27
CA ILE A 129 -3.01 1.19 -14.59
C ILE A 129 -2.34 1.18 -13.21
N PRO A 130 -3.06 1.41 -12.10
CA PRO A 130 -2.47 1.43 -10.76
C PRO A 130 -1.83 0.12 -10.32
N SER A 131 -2.25 -1.00 -10.89
CA SER A 131 -1.70 -2.33 -10.62
C SER A 131 -0.51 -2.70 -11.51
N TYR A 132 -0.01 -1.76 -12.31
CA TYR A 132 1.19 -1.97 -13.11
C TYR A 132 2.37 -2.36 -12.20
N GLN A 133 3.09 -3.42 -12.55
CA GLN A 133 4.24 -3.91 -11.79
C GLN A 133 5.52 -3.28 -12.35
N LEU A 134 6.17 -2.48 -11.53
CA LEU A 134 7.45 -1.88 -11.85
C LEU A 134 8.57 -2.91 -11.70
N LYS A 135 9.58 -2.79 -12.55
CA LYS A 135 10.82 -3.55 -12.50
C LYS A 135 11.95 -2.66 -11.98
N ALA A 136 12.98 -3.26 -11.43
CA ALA A 136 14.19 -2.54 -11.07
C ALA A 136 14.76 -1.78 -12.29
N GLY A 137 15.06 -0.50 -12.12
CA GLY A 137 15.51 0.40 -13.17
C GLY A 137 14.41 1.23 -13.85
N ASP A 138 13.11 0.93 -13.61
CA ASP A 138 12.03 1.72 -14.22
C ASP A 138 12.01 3.15 -13.67
N LYS A 139 11.90 4.11 -14.59
CA LYS A 139 11.77 5.54 -14.29
C LYS A 139 10.29 5.92 -14.21
N VAL A 140 9.91 6.52 -13.09
CA VAL A 140 8.55 7.01 -12.86
C VAL A 140 8.60 8.54 -12.80
N ALA A 141 7.81 9.21 -13.61
CA ALA A 141 7.78 10.65 -13.66
C ALA A 141 6.35 11.21 -13.63
N VAL A 142 6.22 12.44 -13.16
CA VAL A 142 4.99 13.20 -13.31
C VAL A 142 4.91 13.74 -14.73
N ARG A 143 3.76 13.51 -15.41
CA ARG A 143 3.51 14.03 -16.75
C ARG A 143 3.70 15.54 -16.81
N GLU A 144 4.34 16.08 -17.87
CA GLU A 144 4.64 17.52 -18.01
C GLU A 144 3.43 18.42 -17.74
N LYS A 145 2.28 18.13 -18.35
CA LYS A 145 1.03 18.89 -18.16
C LYS A 145 0.48 18.84 -16.72
N SER A 146 1.03 17.98 -15.88
CA SER A 146 0.56 17.74 -14.51
C SER A 146 1.56 18.18 -13.45
N LYS A 147 2.73 18.66 -13.86
CA LYS A 147 3.78 19.13 -12.93
C LYS A 147 3.34 20.33 -12.08
N SER A 148 2.45 21.18 -12.62
CA SER A 148 1.92 22.37 -11.94
C SER A 148 0.66 22.10 -11.09
N LEU A 149 0.27 20.84 -10.84
CA LEU A 149 -0.89 20.53 -10.02
C LEU A 149 -0.61 20.77 -8.54
N ASP A 150 -1.31 21.70 -7.93
CA ASP A 150 -1.21 22.05 -6.49
C ASP A 150 -1.24 20.82 -5.57
N ALA A 151 -2.06 19.82 -5.90
CA ALA A 151 -2.18 18.61 -5.09
C ALA A 151 -0.88 17.80 -5.04
N ILE A 152 -0.12 17.77 -6.15
CA ILE A 152 1.18 17.09 -6.24
C ILE A 152 2.24 17.93 -5.52
N GLU A 153 2.28 19.24 -5.76
CA GLU A 153 3.25 20.14 -5.13
C GLU A 153 3.13 20.15 -3.60
N ARG A 154 1.90 20.26 -3.08
CA ARG A 154 1.63 20.17 -1.63
C ARG A 154 2.04 18.81 -1.05
N SER A 155 1.83 17.72 -1.78
CA SER A 155 2.22 16.38 -1.32
C SER A 155 3.73 16.25 -1.25
N LEU A 156 4.45 16.68 -2.28
CA LEU A 156 5.91 16.63 -2.33
C LEU A 156 6.56 17.51 -1.26
N SER A 157 6.02 18.70 -1.00
CA SER A 157 6.51 19.61 0.06
C SER A 157 6.37 19.02 1.47
N ASN A 158 5.35 18.19 1.68
CA ASN A 158 5.08 17.54 2.98
C ASN A 158 5.73 16.16 3.12
N SER A 159 6.32 15.63 2.04
CA SER A 159 6.93 14.30 2.06
C SER A 159 8.39 14.39 2.46
N SER A 160 8.73 13.75 3.58
CA SER A 160 10.12 13.61 4.06
C SER A 160 10.63 12.17 4.02
N ALA A 161 9.80 11.20 3.59
CA ALA A 161 10.17 9.80 3.61
C ALA A 161 11.16 9.47 2.50
N VAL A 162 12.33 8.99 2.87
CA VAL A 162 13.37 8.50 1.96
C VAL A 162 13.42 6.98 2.07
N TYR A 163 13.42 6.29 0.94
CA TYR A 163 13.51 4.83 0.86
C TYR A 163 14.72 4.44 0.01
N GLU A 164 15.52 3.48 0.46
CA GLU A 164 16.74 3.04 -0.22
C GLU A 164 16.48 2.46 -1.64
N TRP A 165 15.30 1.88 -1.85
CA TRP A 165 14.92 1.25 -3.14
C TRP A 165 14.25 2.20 -4.13
N ILE A 166 14.13 3.50 -3.77
CA ILE A 166 13.49 4.52 -4.61
C ILE A 166 14.37 5.78 -4.57
N THR A 167 14.70 6.31 -5.73
CA THR A 167 15.26 7.66 -5.85
C THR A 167 14.17 8.62 -6.33
N TRP A 168 14.21 9.85 -5.86
CA TRP A 168 13.29 10.90 -6.28
C TRP A 168 14.00 12.23 -6.41
N ASN A 169 13.76 12.94 -7.50
CA ASN A 169 14.24 14.30 -7.72
C ASN A 169 13.03 15.26 -7.79
N ASN A 170 12.97 16.21 -6.86
CA ASN A 170 11.89 17.18 -6.76
C ASN A 170 11.91 18.20 -7.92
N GLU A 171 13.07 18.54 -8.45
CA GLU A 171 13.20 19.55 -9.51
C GLU A 171 12.64 19.02 -10.82
N THR A 172 13.07 17.84 -11.24
CA THR A 172 12.62 17.20 -12.47
C THR A 172 11.25 16.54 -12.33
N LYS A 173 10.79 16.27 -11.07
CA LYS A 173 9.61 15.48 -10.72
C LYS A 173 9.67 14.08 -11.33
N GLU A 174 10.85 13.49 -11.24
CA GLU A 174 11.16 12.14 -11.72
C GLU A 174 11.85 11.32 -10.63
N GLY A 175 11.62 10.02 -10.64
CA GLY A 175 12.27 9.08 -9.75
C GLY A 175 12.52 7.75 -10.42
N THR A 176 13.36 6.93 -9.80
CA THR A 176 13.67 5.58 -10.29
C THR A 176 13.36 4.56 -9.23
N PHE A 177 12.71 3.48 -9.62
CA PHE A 177 12.56 2.28 -8.80
C PHE A 177 13.85 1.46 -8.92
N VAL A 178 14.79 1.67 -7.98
CA VAL A 178 16.17 1.15 -8.06
C VAL A 178 16.20 -0.37 -7.94
N SER A 179 15.51 -0.91 -6.93
CA SER A 179 15.52 -2.34 -6.63
C SER A 179 14.21 -2.78 -5.99
N VAL A 180 13.96 -4.08 -5.97
CA VAL A 180 12.85 -4.65 -5.20
C VAL A 180 13.25 -4.62 -3.71
N PRO A 181 12.42 -4.04 -2.81
CA PRO A 181 12.80 -3.89 -1.41
C PRO A 181 12.94 -5.24 -0.71
N ALA A 182 13.94 -5.35 0.16
CA ALA A 182 14.02 -6.45 1.10
C ALA A 182 12.92 -6.32 2.16
N ARG A 183 12.50 -7.43 2.79
CA ARG A 183 11.42 -7.40 3.78
C ARG A 183 11.66 -6.41 4.92
N LEU A 184 12.90 -6.32 5.39
CA LEU A 184 13.29 -5.44 6.50
C LEU A 184 13.20 -3.94 6.16
N GLN A 185 13.30 -3.59 4.89
CA GLN A 185 13.18 -2.21 4.41
C GLN A 185 11.73 -1.71 4.37
N VAL A 186 10.76 -2.65 4.28
CA VAL A 186 9.33 -2.31 4.19
C VAL A 186 8.79 -1.96 5.57
N PRO A 187 8.30 -0.71 5.78
CA PRO A 187 7.91 -0.24 7.11
C PRO A 187 6.57 -0.80 7.62
N GLU A 188 5.78 -1.45 6.77
CA GLU A 188 4.50 -2.02 7.16
C GLU A 188 4.67 -3.21 8.10
N ASN A 189 4.01 -3.13 9.27
CA ASN A 189 3.95 -4.22 10.24
C ASN A 189 2.92 -5.28 9.78
N ILE A 190 3.34 -6.14 8.86
CA ILE A 190 2.54 -7.24 8.31
C ILE A 190 3.27 -8.55 8.61
N LYS A 191 2.53 -9.52 9.20
CA LYS A 191 3.03 -10.87 9.44
C LYS A 191 2.66 -11.77 8.26
N GLU A 192 3.51 -11.76 7.24
CA GLU A 192 3.28 -12.45 5.96
C GLU A 192 3.13 -13.96 6.12
N GLN A 193 3.81 -14.57 7.09
CA GLN A 193 3.70 -16.01 7.36
C GLN A 193 2.27 -16.43 7.67
N LEU A 194 1.54 -15.65 8.48
CA LEU A 194 0.13 -15.93 8.79
C LEU A 194 -0.77 -15.87 7.56
N ILE A 195 -0.42 -15.04 6.57
CA ILE A 195 -1.14 -14.94 5.30
C ILE A 195 -0.88 -16.20 4.47
N VAL A 196 0.36 -16.66 4.42
CA VAL A 196 0.75 -17.88 3.70
C VAL A 196 0.02 -19.10 4.29
N GLU A 197 0.04 -19.24 5.61
CA GLU A 197 -0.67 -20.32 6.31
C GLU A 197 -2.17 -20.32 6.01
N LEU A 198 -2.80 -19.13 5.96
CA LEU A 198 -4.24 -19.02 5.64
C LEU A 198 -4.58 -19.48 4.23
N TYR A 199 -3.73 -19.21 3.24
CA TYR A 199 -3.99 -19.57 1.85
C TYR A 199 -3.61 -21.02 1.52
N ASN A 200 -2.78 -21.66 2.36
CA ASN A 200 -2.38 -23.06 2.21
C ASN A 200 -3.34 -24.05 2.90
N LYS A 201 -4.32 -23.52 3.64
CA LYS A 201 -5.45 -24.30 4.18
C LYS A 201 -6.51 -24.44 3.10
#